data_2c040a4885c812c93f8804278804ee65
#
_entry.id   2c040a4885c812c93f8804278804ee65
#
_cell.length_a   1.000
_cell.length_b   1.000
_cell.length_c   1.000
_cell.angle_alpha   90.00
_cell.angle_beta   90.00
_cell.angle_gamma   90.00
#
_symmetry.space_group_name_H-M   'P 1'
#
loop_
_entity.id
_entity.type
_entity.pdbx_description
1 polymer ?
#
loop_
_entity_poly.entity_id
_entity_poly.type
_entity_poly.pdbx_seq_one_letter_code
_entity_poly.pdbx_strand_id
1 'polypeptide(L)'
;MPGLPTVGDALPVIAEPFRSPQALHEAFSAGLSRLLLGEPGLGPFILALNNAAFDPALYERLGPDLTRRFEALAEHCRSVLRQGRDPDEPRDDLAVFLRLMAIGLTDLPPVQRRRVGLWEVQFNPLRGLRPARAAGGQPQSNRAPFDPHGFHFNKPFLRREAFWQGELAGIEVELLFNKFPFVDLHALLVPRRLENAPQFLQRHHHEAAWALTETLGQNLPGVGLGYNSFGAFASVNHLHFQLFLRPEPLPLADPGWRHNGGDTPYPIACVAFDALGPAWDAIARLNEGVVSYNLVYTPKRLYCIPRRRQGTYAPPPWCGGQAWYELAGGVVTFTAETFDGLASQDIHAAIAAAEPGP
;
A
#
# COMPACT_ATOMS: atom_id res chain seq x y z
N MET A 1 17.10 -40.42 -34.05
CA MET A 1 16.80 -39.03 -33.69
C MET A 1 15.34 -38.97 -33.32
N PRO A 2 14.94 -38.96 -32.03
CA PRO A 2 13.55 -38.71 -31.66
C PRO A 2 13.35 -37.19 -31.63
N GLY A 3 12.26 -36.75 -32.30
CA GLY A 3 11.88 -35.35 -32.42
C GLY A 3 11.54 -34.73 -31.05
N LEU A 4 11.98 -33.48 -30.88
CA LEU A 4 11.60 -32.61 -29.74
C LEU A 4 10.09 -32.36 -29.76
N PRO A 5 9.40 -32.40 -28.61
CA PRO A 5 8.01 -32.04 -28.56
C PRO A 5 7.88 -30.54 -28.82
N THR A 6 7.00 -30.17 -29.73
CA THR A 6 6.51 -28.81 -29.91
C THR A 6 5.70 -28.44 -28.67
N VAL A 7 6.23 -27.52 -27.89
CA VAL A 7 5.53 -26.89 -26.76
C VAL A 7 4.44 -26.00 -27.37
N GLY A 8 3.22 -26.48 -27.36
CA GLY A 8 2.05 -25.64 -27.47
C GLY A 8 1.95 -24.84 -26.17
N ASP A 9 2.31 -23.58 -26.21
CA ASP A 9 2.13 -22.64 -25.09
C ASP A 9 0.63 -22.49 -24.81
N ALA A 10 0.09 -23.36 -23.96
CA ALA A 10 -1.14 -23.08 -23.27
C ALA A 10 -0.82 -21.91 -22.33
N LEU A 11 -1.40 -20.72 -22.60
CA LEU A 11 -1.33 -19.58 -21.70
C LEU A 11 -1.70 -20.06 -20.28
N PRO A 12 -0.92 -19.69 -19.26
CA PRO A 12 -1.23 -20.11 -17.90
C PRO A 12 -2.65 -19.68 -17.55
N VAL A 13 -3.46 -20.60 -17.05
CA VAL A 13 -4.80 -20.29 -16.58
C VAL A 13 -4.68 -19.31 -15.42
N ILE A 14 -5.03 -18.05 -15.68
CA ILE A 14 -4.98 -17.01 -14.66
C ILE A 14 -6.07 -17.30 -13.63
N ALA A 15 -5.65 -17.43 -12.37
CA ALA A 15 -6.54 -17.76 -11.26
C ALA A 15 -7.62 -16.68 -11.08
N GLU A 16 -8.85 -17.10 -10.80
CA GLU A 16 -9.83 -16.20 -10.18
C GLU A 16 -9.22 -15.62 -8.90
N PRO A 17 -9.24 -14.28 -8.65
CA PRO A 17 -10.09 -13.26 -9.30
C PRO A 17 -9.37 -12.39 -10.37
N PHE A 18 -8.18 -12.76 -10.86
CA PHE A 18 -7.33 -11.89 -11.69
C PHE A 18 -7.65 -11.94 -13.18
N ARG A 19 -8.77 -12.52 -13.57
CA ARG A 19 -9.21 -12.59 -14.98
C ARG A 19 -9.68 -11.24 -15.55
N SER A 20 -10.08 -10.30 -14.69
CA SER A 20 -10.51 -8.95 -15.07
C SER A 20 -10.48 -7.99 -13.87
N PRO A 21 -10.44 -6.67 -14.10
CA PRO A 21 -10.60 -5.66 -13.05
C PRO A 21 -11.88 -5.84 -12.23
N GLN A 22 -12.98 -6.16 -12.92
CA GLN A 22 -14.26 -6.39 -12.26
C GLN A 22 -14.24 -7.61 -11.33
N ALA A 23 -13.66 -8.75 -11.77
CA ALA A 23 -13.56 -9.94 -10.94
C ALA A 23 -12.71 -9.70 -9.68
N LEU A 24 -11.61 -8.94 -9.80
CA LEU A 24 -10.79 -8.56 -8.66
C LEU A 24 -11.56 -7.64 -7.70
N HIS A 25 -12.28 -6.67 -8.24
CA HIS A 25 -13.12 -5.77 -7.45
C HIS A 25 -14.23 -6.52 -6.70
N GLU A 26 -14.88 -7.46 -7.36
CA GLU A 26 -15.93 -8.31 -6.77
C GLU A 26 -15.36 -9.16 -5.62
N ALA A 27 -14.21 -9.81 -5.82
CA ALA A 27 -13.56 -10.61 -4.78
C ALA A 27 -13.13 -9.76 -3.57
N PHE A 28 -12.54 -8.60 -3.84
CA PHE A 28 -12.15 -7.63 -2.81
C PHE A 28 -13.38 -7.15 -2.02
N SER A 29 -14.43 -6.74 -2.69
CA SER A 29 -15.67 -6.24 -2.08
C SER A 29 -16.41 -7.33 -1.29
N ALA A 30 -16.47 -8.56 -1.80
CA ALA A 30 -17.05 -9.70 -1.11
C ALA A 30 -16.25 -10.03 0.15
N GLY A 31 -14.92 -9.97 0.08
CA GLY A 31 -14.04 -10.15 1.23
C GLY A 31 -14.27 -9.11 2.33
N LEU A 32 -14.43 -7.82 1.96
CA LEU A 32 -14.74 -6.74 2.91
C LEU A 32 -16.12 -6.95 3.57
N SER A 33 -17.13 -7.32 2.80
CA SER A 33 -18.47 -7.62 3.32
C SER A 33 -18.42 -8.77 4.33
N ARG A 34 -17.73 -9.86 3.99
CA ARG A 34 -17.53 -11.01 4.88
C ARG A 34 -16.80 -10.60 6.17
N LEU A 35 -15.76 -9.78 6.07
CA LEU A 35 -15.01 -9.31 7.22
C LEU A 35 -15.89 -8.45 8.13
N LEU A 36 -16.63 -7.49 7.57
CA LEU A 36 -17.51 -6.59 8.31
C LEU A 36 -18.62 -7.33 9.05
N LEU A 37 -19.25 -8.33 8.41
CA LEU A 37 -20.41 -9.04 8.94
C LEU A 37 -20.02 -10.23 9.82
N GLY A 38 -18.90 -10.90 9.53
CA GLY A 38 -18.52 -12.16 10.16
C GLY A 38 -17.51 -12.00 11.30
N GLU A 39 -16.70 -10.96 11.30
CA GLU A 39 -15.61 -10.83 12.26
C GLU A 39 -15.91 -9.79 13.35
N PRO A 40 -15.84 -10.16 14.64
CA PRO A 40 -16.03 -9.23 15.74
C PRO A 40 -14.83 -8.27 15.89
N GLY A 41 -14.99 -7.21 16.68
CA GLY A 41 -13.91 -6.29 17.10
C GLY A 41 -13.75 -5.05 16.24
N LEU A 42 -12.90 -4.15 16.74
CA LEU A 42 -12.65 -2.84 16.14
C LEU A 42 -11.79 -2.94 14.88
N GLY A 43 -10.82 -3.86 14.86
CA GLY A 43 -9.90 -4.02 13.74
C GLY A 43 -10.59 -4.30 12.41
N PRO A 44 -11.44 -5.35 12.31
CA PRO A 44 -12.23 -5.64 11.11
C PRO A 44 -13.15 -4.50 10.68
N PHE A 45 -13.79 -3.82 11.63
CA PHE A 45 -14.63 -2.66 11.34
C PHE A 45 -13.82 -1.51 10.71
N ILE A 46 -12.71 -1.11 11.35
CA ILE A 46 -11.83 -0.05 10.85
C ILE A 46 -11.29 -0.38 9.47
N LEU A 47 -10.89 -1.62 9.25
CA LEU A 47 -10.39 -2.09 7.96
C LEU A 47 -11.47 -1.99 6.87
N ALA A 48 -12.68 -2.48 7.14
CA ALA A 48 -13.79 -2.44 6.19
C ALA A 48 -14.20 -0.99 5.88
N LEU A 49 -14.32 -0.13 6.88
CA LEU A 49 -14.64 1.29 6.71
C LEU A 49 -13.62 2.02 5.85
N ASN A 50 -12.33 1.89 6.17
CA ASN A 50 -11.27 2.58 5.42
C ASN A 50 -11.21 2.15 3.95
N ASN A 51 -11.42 0.87 3.65
CA ASN A 51 -11.39 0.38 2.28
C ASN A 51 -12.68 0.75 1.52
N ALA A 52 -13.84 0.69 2.16
CA ALA A 52 -15.10 1.11 1.55
C ALA A 52 -15.07 2.60 1.15
N ALA A 53 -14.41 3.45 1.94
CA ALA A 53 -14.32 4.89 1.67
C ALA A 53 -13.61 5.24 0.34
N PHE A 54 -12.89 4.32 -0.27
CA PHE A 54 -12.26 4.50 -1.59
C PHE A 54 -13.22 4.30 -2.77
N ASP A 55 -14.32 3.60 -2.56
CA ASP A 55 -15.27 3.23 -3.59
C ASP A 55 -16.66 3.70 -3.19
N PRO A 56 -17.20 4.75 -3.83
CA PRO A 56 -18.51 5.30 -3.48
C PRO A 56 -19.65 4.26 -3.56
N ALA A 57 -19.63 3.35 -4.55
CA ALA A 57 -20.66 2.33 -4.70
C ALA A 57 -20.55 1.27 -3.58
N LEU A 58 -19.33 0.90 -3.21
CA LEU A 58 -19.08 0.00 -2.09
C LEU A 58 -19.46 0.66 -0.76
N TYR A 59 -19.11 1.94 -0.58
CA TYR A 59 -19.46 2.69 0.63
C TYR A 59 -20.97 2.81 0.81
N GLU A 60 -21.71 3.13 -0.26
CA GLU A 60 -23.16 3.18 -0.24
C GLU A 60 -23.77 1.81 0.09
N ARG A 61 -23.27 0.74 -0.53
CA ARG A 61 -23.75 -0.62 -0.31
C ARG A 61 -23.51 -1.11 1.13
N LEU A 62 -22.34 -0.84 1.70
CA LEU A 62 -21.98 -1.24 3.07
C LEU A 62 -22.46 -0.25 4.14
N GLY A 63 -22.89 0.94 3.77
CA GLY A 63 -23.27 2.03 4.67
C GLY A 63 -24.22 1.62 5.80
N PRO A 64 -25.33 0.93 5.52
CA PRO A 64 -26.25 0.48 6.57
C PRO A 64 -25.59 -0.48 7.58
N ASP A 65 -24.73 -1.39 7.11
CA ASP A 65 -24.02 -2.34 7.97
C ASP A 65 -22.88 -1.66 8.76
N LEU A 66 -22.16 -0.74 8.12
CA LEU A 66 -21.14 0.08 8.78
C LEU A 66 -21.75 0.92 9.90
N THR A 67 -22.89 1.57 9.66
CA THR A 67 -23.58 2.38 10.67
C THR A 67 -24.06 1.52 11.85
N ARG A 68 -24.75 0.42 11.58
CA ARG A 68 -25.22 -0.51 12.62
C ARG A 68 -24.07 -1.05 13.45
N ARG A 69 -22.98 -1.44 12.80
CA ARG A 69 -21.80 -1.98 13.47
C ARG A 69 -21.09 -0.92 14.31
N PHE A 70 -20.96 0.29 13.78
CA PHE A 70 -20.42 1.43 14.53
C PHE A 70 -21.19 1.70 15.80
N GLU A 71 -22.52 1.79 15.73
CA GLU A 71 -23.39 2.04 16.89
C GLU A 71 -23.24 0.96 17.95
N ALA A 72 -23.25 -0.31 17.55
CA ALA A 72 -23.08 -1.43 18.48
C ALA A 72 -21.71 -1.43 19.17
N LEU A 73 -20.63 -1.20 18.41
CA LEU A 73 -19.27 -1.11 18.95
C LEU A 73 -19.11 0.12 19.86
N ALA A 74 -19.69 1.26 19.49
CA ALA A 74 -19.64 2.48 20.27
C ALA A 74 -20.37 2.33 21.61
N GLU A 75 -21.54 1.70 21.63
CA GLU A 75 -22.26 1.45 22.90
C GLU A 75 -21.51 0.43 23.77
N HIS A 76 -20.93 -0.62 23.16
CA HIS A 76 -20.07 -1.54 23.89
C HIS A 76 -18.89 -0.81 24.56
N CYS A 77 -18.14 -0.01 23.80
CA CYS A 77 -17.01 0.76 24.33
C CYS A 77 -17.46 1.70 25.47
N ARG A 78 -18.56 2.44 25.27
CA ARG A 78 -19.10 3.33 26.33
C ARG A 78 -19.48 2.55 27.59
N SER A 79 -20.11 1.40 27.43
CA SER A 79 -20.54 0.55 28.56
C SER A 79 -19.35 0.07 29.39
N VAL A 80 -18.28 -0.41 28.72
CA VAL A 80 -17.06 -0.91 29.36
C VAL A 80 -16.34 0.24 30.09
N LEU A 81 -16.19 1.40 29.41
CA LEU A 81 -15.54 2.59 29.97
C LEU A 81 -16.30 3.16 31.20
N ARG A 82 -17.66 3.17 31.18
CA ARG A 82 -18.47 3.58 32.35
C ARG A 82 -18.27 2.66 33.57
N GLN A 83 -17.84 1.43 33.34
CA GLN A 83 -17.49 0.47 34.40
C GLN A 83 -16.04 0.66 34.92
N GLY A 84 -15.31 1.66 34.41
CA GLY A 84 -13.92 1.92 34.80
C GLY A 84 -12.92 0.87 34.18
N ARG A 85 -13.32 0.21 33.11
CA ARG A 85 -12.48 -0.78 32.41
C ARG A 85 -12.13 -0.30 31.03
N ASP A 86 -11.03 -0.78 30.47
CA ASP A 86 -10.71 -0.61 29.06
C ASP A 86 -11.35 -1.72 28.23
N PRO A 87 -11.86 -1.44 27.02
CA PRO A 87 -12.27 -2.48 26.07
C PRO A 87 -11.10 -3.42 25.75
N ASP A 88 -11.38 -4.72 25.66
CA ASP A 88 -10.40 -5.76 25.29
C ASP A 88 -10.16 -5.75 23.77
N GLU A 89 -9.45 -4.73 23.32
CA GLU A 89 -9.14 -4.47 21.91
C GLU A 89 -7.68 -4.01 21.77
N PRO A 90 -7.04 -4.21 20.62
CA PRO A 90 -5.70 -3.68 20.36
C PRO A 90 -5.67 -2.17 20.57
N ARG A 91 -4.66 -1.67 21.30
CA ARG A 91 -4.55 -0.24 21.66
C ARG A 91 -4.65 0.71 20.47
N ASP A 92 -4.02 0.35 19.34
CA ASP A 92 -4.07 1.17 18.13
C ASP A 92 -5.49 1.25 17.57
N ASP A 93 -6.20 0.14 17.53
CA ASP A 93 -7.57 0.07 17.03
C ASP A 93 -8.54 0.81 17.95
N LEU A 94 -8.37 0.66 19.25
CA LEU A 94 -9.15 1.41 20.24
C LEU A 94 -8.90 2.92 20.08
N ALA A 95 -7.67 3.37 19.93
CA ALA A 95 -7.35 4.78 19.73
C ALA A 95 -7.98 5.37 18.47
N VAL A 96 -7.97 4.62 17.36
CA VAL A 96 -8.65 5.01 16.11
C VAL A 96 -10.15 5.10 16.33
N PHE A 97 -10.74 4.07 16.96
CA PHE A 97 -12.18 3.99 17.14
C PHE A 97 -12.73 5.07 18.09
N LEU A 98 -12.00 5.39 19.16
CA LEU A 98 -12.37 6.49 20.06
C LEU A 98 -12.36 7.85 19.35
N ARG A 99 -11.39 8.10 18.47
CA ARG A 99 -11.37 9.29 17.61
C ARG A 99 -12.56 9.30 16.67
N LEU A 100 -12.88 8.17 16.06
CA LEU A 100 -14.04 8.02 15.19
C LEU A 100 -15.35 8.29 15.95
N MET A 101 -15.47 7.78 17.20
CA MET A 101 -16.62 8.08 18.05
C MET A 101 -16.73 9.57 18.41
N ALA A 102 -15.61 10.27 18.59
CA ALA A 102 -15.60 11.69 18.93
C ALA A 102 -15.97 12.58 17.73
N ILE A 103 -15.57 12.19 16.52
CA ILE A 103 -15.86 12.93 15.28
C ILE A 103 -17.28 12.61 14.80
N GLY A 104 -17.67 11.34 14.82
CA GLY A 104 -18.90 10.84 14.22
C GLY A 104 -18.64 10.19 12.84
N LEU A 105 -19.29 9.07 12.59
CA LEU A 105 -19.12 8.33 11.34
C LEU A 105 -19.63 9.13 10.13
N THR A 106 -20.72 9.87 10.29
CA THR A 106 -21.37 10.66 9.23
C THR A 106 -20.59 11.93 8.87
N ASP A 107 -19.72 12.39 9.75
CA ASP A 107 -18.93 13.61 9.55
C ASP A 107 -17.60 13.36 8.84
N LEU A 108 -17.30 12.10 8.54
CA LEU A 108 -16.13 11.70 7.80
C LEU A 108 -16.50 11.39 6.33
N PRO A 109 -16.18 12.27 5.38
CA PRO A 109 -16.49 12.04 3.99
C PRO A 109 -15.65 10.87 3.42
N PRO A 110 -16.16 10.24 2.33
CA PRO A 110 -15.34 9.34 1.52
C PRO A 110 -14.08 10.04 0.99
N VAL A 111 -13.15 9.23 0.52
CA VAL A 111 -11.92 9.72 -0.09
C VAL A 111 -12.22 10.60 -1.30
N GLN A 112 -11.64 11.78 -1.33
CA GLN A 112 -11.74 12.71 -2.46
C GLN A 112 -10.38 12.87 -3.13
N ARG A 113 -10.38 13.19 -4.42
CA ARG A 113 -9.16 13.39 -5.21
C ARG A 113 -9.27 14.61 -6.08
N ARG A 114 -8.15 15.28 -6.27
CA ARG A 114 -7.99 16.35 -7.26
C ARG A 114 -6.61 16.31 -7.89
N ARG A 115 -6.46 16.92 -9.04
CA ARG A 115 -5.16 17.17 -9.65
C ARG A 115 -4.66 18.58 -9.35
N VAL A 116 -3.35 18.68 -9.12
CA VAL A 116 -2.63 19.95 -8.91
C VAL A 116 -1.42 19.95 -9.84
N GLY A 117 -1.59 20.50 -11.03
CA GLY A 117 -0.60 20.33 -12.11
C GLY A 117 -0.52 18.85 -12.50
N LEU A 118 0.69 18.28 -12.43
CA LEU A 118 0.93 16.86 -12.71
C LEU A 118 0.69 15.95 -11.49
N TRP A 119 0.48 16.52 -10.30
CA TRP A 119 0.35 15.77 -9.06
C TRP A 119 -1.10 15.36 -8.77
N GLU A 120 -1.25 14.26 -8.05
CA GLU A 120 -2.52 13.83 -7.48
C GLU A 120 -2.55 14.16 -5.98
N VAL A 121 -3.62 14.81 -5.52
CA VAL A 121 -3.85 15.10 -4.10
C VAL A 121 -5.10 14.37 -3.65
N GLN A 122 -4.99 13.66 -2.54
CA GLN A 122 -6.05 12.88 -1.94
C GLN A 122 -6.42 13.45 -0.58
N PHE A 123 -7.70 13.66 -0.31
CA PHE A 123 -8.24 13.90 1.02
C PHE A 123 -8.70 12.57 1.61
N ASN A 124 -8.04 12.11 2.67
CA ASN A 124 -8.32 10.85 3.33
C ASN A 124 -8.33 11.01 4.86
N PRO A 125 -9.42 11.56 5.41
CA PRO A 125 -9.51 11.85 6.83
C PRO A 125 -9.45 10.59 7.71
N LEU A 126 -9.99 9.46 7.24
CA LEU A 126 -9.94 8.19 7.96
C LEU A 126 -8.50 7.70 8.17
N ARG A 127 -7.64 7.86 7.16
CA ARG A 127 -6.21 7.54 7.29
C ARG A 127 -5.51 8.47 8.30
N GLY A 128 -5.97 9.70 8.45
CA GLY A 128 -5.49 10.65 9.46
C GLY A 128 -5.74 10.19 10.90
N LEU A 129 -6.69 9.28 11.12
CA LEU A 129 -6.96 8.71 12.43
C LEU A 129 -5.93 7.65 12.86
N ARG A 130 -5.10 7.18 11.93
CA ARG A 130 -4.05 6.20 12.22
C ARG A 130 -3.13 6.73 13.32
N PRO A 131 -2.86 5.95 14.39
CA PRO A 131 -1.90 6.35 15.39
C PRO A 131 -0.53 6.60 14.75
N ALA A 132 0.11 7.69 15.14
CA ALA A 132 1.52 7.86 14.83
C ALA A 132 2.24 6.66 15.48
N ARG A 133 2.66 5.68 14.68
CA ARG A 133 3.55 4.65 15.21
C ARG A 133 4.78 5.38 15.70
N ALA A 134 5.05 5.27 17.00
CA ALA A 134 6.36 5.63 17.51
C ALA A 134 7.35 4.91 16.58
N ALA A 135 8.09 5.68 15.79
CA ALA A 135 9.11 5.12 14.95
C ALA A 135 10.04 4.36 15.88
N GLY A 136 9.89 3.05 15.92
CA GLY A 136 10.78 2.20 16.70
C GLY A 136 12.17 2.46 16.16
N GLY A 137 12.97 3.27 16.84
CA GLY A 137 14.29 3.78 16.51
C GLY A 137 14.47 4.20 15.04
N GLN A 138 15.29 5.18 14.77
CA GLN A 138 15.67 5.48 13.37
C GLN A 138 16.35 4.24 12.78
N PRO A 139 15.83 3.64 11.68
CA PRO A 139 16.51 2.51 11.06
C PRO A 139 17.94 2.89 10.72
N GLN A 140 18.92 2.18 11.23
CA GLN A 140 20.34 2.48 10.96
C GLN A 140 20.81 1.87 9.63
N SER A 141 20.01 0.99 9.03
CA SER A 141 20.30 0.29 7.79
C SER A 141 19.02 0.09 6.98
N ASN A 142 19.16 -0.20 5.68
CA ASN A 142 18.09 -0.72 4.84
C ASN A 142 17.88 -2.24 5.01
N ARG A 143 18.63 -2.88 5.93
CA ARG A 143 18.56 -4.30 6.26
C ARG A 143 18.38 -4.48 7.76
N ALA A 144 17.40 -5.27 8.16
CA ALA A 144 17.20 -5.76 9.51
C ALA A 144 16.80 -7.25 9.44
N PRO A 145 17.23 -8.11 10.38
CA PRO A 145 16.77 -9.49 10.43
C PRO A 145 15.27 -9.54 10.69
N PHE A 146 14.61 -10.62 10.23
CA PHE A 146 13.22 -10.87 10.59
C PHE A 146 13.08 -11.02 12.11
N ASP A 147 12.09 -10.37 12.69
CA ASP A 147 11.80 -10.44 14.12
C ASP A 147 10.51 -11.27 14.34
N PRO A 148 10.60 -12.50 14.85
CA PRO A 148 9.44 -13.34 15.12
C PRO A 148 8.56 -12.81 16.27
N HIS A 149 9.09 -11.95 17.14
CA HIS A 149 8.34 -11.35 18.25
C HIS A 149 7.64 -10.06 17.83
N GLY A 150 8.15 -9.37 16.83
CA GLY A 150 7.55 -8.16 16.26
C GLY A 150 6.26 -8.43 15.51
N PHE A 151 5.73 -7.39 14.87
CA PHE A 151 4.60 -7.53 13.97
C PHE A 151 5.06 -8.11 12.62
N HIS A 152 4.42 -9.20 12.19
CA HIS A 152 4.66 -9.86 10.91
C HIS A 152 3.37 -10.52 10.39
N PHE A 153 3.30 -10.85 9.10
CA PHE A 153 2.09 -11.37 8.46
C PHE A 153 1.70 -12.81 8.89
N ASN A 154 2.54 -13.52 9.63
CA ASN A 154 2.23 -14.84 10.19
C ASN A 154 1.45 -14.79 11.51
N LYS A 155 1.06 -13.61 12.01
CA LYS A 155 0.19 -13.51 13.20
C LYS A 155 -1.18 -14.13 12.90
N PRO A 156 -1.70 -15.02 13.78
CA PRO A 156 -2.91 -15.79 13.50
C PRO A 156 -4.14 -14.95 13.16
N PHE A 157 -4.29 -13.77 13.79
CA PHE A 157 -5.42 -12.89 13.56
C PHE A 157 -5.46 -12.28 12.16
N LEU A 158 -4.33 -12.20 11.44
CA LEU A 158 -4.27 -11.66 10.08
C LEU A 158 -4.84 -12.61 9.02
N ARG A 159 -5.02 -13.89 9.34
CA ARG A 159 -5.63 -14.85 8.38
C ARG A 159 -7.02 -14.43 7.94
N ARG A 160 -7.79 -13.81 8.83
CA ARG A 160 -9.13 -13.29 8.53
C ARG A 160 -9.11 -12.04 7.64
N GLU A 161 -7.98 -11.32 7.60
CA GLU A 161 -7.78 -10.14 6.77
C GLU A 161 -7.30 -10.48 5.35
N ALA A 162 -7.04 -11.75 5.05
CA ALA A 162 -6.74 -12.23 3.72
C ALA A 162 -8.04 -12.41 2.92
N PHE A 163 -8.09 -11.83 1.72
CA PHE A 163 -9.23 -12.03 0.82
C PHE A 163 -8.92 -13.02 -0.31
N TRP A 164 -7.65 -13.32 -0.53
CA TRP A 164 -7.23 -14.33 -1.51
C TRP A 164 -5.88 -14.95 -1.11
N GLN A 165 -5.73 -16.24 -1.42
CA GLN A 165 -4.48 -17.00 -1.29
C GLN A 165 -4.43 -18.01 -2.43
N GLY A 166 -3.25 -18.16 -3.05
CA GLY A 166 -3.03 -19.11 -4.14
C GLY A 166 -1.67 -18.93 -4.80
N GLU A 167 -1.54 -19.49 -5.99
CA GLU A 167 -0.33 -19.40 -6.79
C GLU A 167 -0.53 -18.44 -7.96
N LEU A 168 0.41 -17.53 -8.16
CA LEU A 168 0.51 -16.60 -9.28
C LEU A 168 1.91 -16.66 -9.87
N ALA A 169 2.04 -16.85 -11.15
CA ALA A 169 3.34 -16.95 -11.84
C ALA A 169 4.31 -17.99 -11.19
N GLY A 170 3.78 -19.10 -10.68
CA GLY A 170 4.57 -20.13 -9.97
C GLY A 170 5.03 -19.72 -8.57
N ILE A 171 4.42 -18.68 -7.99
CA ILE A 171 4.76 -18.13 -6.70
C ILE A 171 3.54 -18.20 -5.77
N GLU A 172 3.70 -18.82 -4.59
CA GLU A 172 2.67 -18.74 -3.55
C GLU A 172 2.53 -17.31 -3.05
N VAL A 173 1.32 -16.79 -3.08
CA VAL A 173 1.00 -15.39 -2.70
C VAL A 173 -0.23 -15.37 -1.82
N GLU A 174 -0.19 -14.53 -0.80
CA GLU A 174 -1.36 -14.16 0.00
C GLU A 174 -1.65 -12.67 -0.18
N LEU A 175 -2.91 -12.32 -0.42
CA LEU A 175 -3.39 -10.93 -0.50
C LEU A 175 -4.21 -10.60 0.73
N LEU A 176 -3.70 -9.64 1.52
CA LEU A 176 -4.38 -9.10 2.69
C LEU A 176 -4.88 -7.69 2.38
N PHE A 177 -5.99 -7.31 2.99
CA PHE A 177 -6.41 -5.91 2.95
C PHE A 177 -5.41 -5.00 3.63
N ASN A 178 -5.17 -3.83 3.06
CA ASN A 178 -4.46 -2.78 3.77
C ASN A 178 -5.45 -2.06 4.70
N LYS A 179 -5.18 -2.02 6.00
CA LYS A 179 -6.08 -1.39 6.98
C LYS A 179 -6.25 0.12 6.78
N PHE A 180 -5.22 0.80 6.24
CA PHE A 180 -5.23 2.23 5.96
C PHE A 180 -4.81 2.48 4.51
N PRO A 181 -5.70 2.17 3.54
CA PRO A 181 -5.37 2.31 2.13
C PRO A 181 -5.13 3.77 1.73
N PHE A 182 -4.40 3.96 0.63
CA PHE A 182 -4.15 5.26 0.01
C PHE A 182 -4.16 5.19 -1.52
N VAL A 183 -4.53 4.05 -2.06
CA VAL A 183 -4.68 3.82 -3.50
C VAL A 183 -5.81 2.81 -3.71
N ASP A 184 -6.38 2.77 -4.91
CA ASP A 184 -7.51 1.89 -5.22
C ASP A 184 -7.12 0.41 -5.13
N LEU A 185 -8.03 -0.40 -4.62
CA LEU A 185 -7.82 -1.84 -4.40
C LEU A 185 -6.49 -2.16 -3.69
N HIS A 186 -6.15 -1.36 -2.70
CA HIS A 186 -4.87 -1.45 -2.00
C HIS A 186 -4.78 -2.73 -1.17
N ALA A 187 -4.04 -3.70 -1.67
CA ALA A 187 -3.76 -4.95 -0.97
C ALA A 187 -2.28 -5.07 -0.59
N LEU A 188 -2.02 -5.81 0.48
CA LEU A 188 -0.66 -6.25 0.82
C LEU A 188 -0.43 -7.61 0.17
N LEU A 189 0.49 -7.67 -0.78
CA LEU A 189 0.90 -8.88 -1.47
C LEU A 189 2.11 -9.47 -0.74
N VAL A 190 1.92 -10.61 -0.12
CA VAL A 190 2.95 -11.30 0.67
C VAL A 190 3.34 -12.60 -0.06
N PRO A 191 4.49 -12.63 -0.75
CA PRO A 191 4.96 -13.84 -1.41
C PRO A 191 5.56 -14.78 -0.36
N ARG A 192 5.29 -16.09 -0.51
CA ARG A 192 5.87 -17.16 0.33
C ARG A 192 5.95 -16.79 1.81
N ARG A 193 4.82 -16.37 2.35
CA ARG A 193 4.68 -15.78 3.69
C ARG A 193 5.42 -16.57 4.80
N LEU A 194 5.45 -17.90 4.70
CA LEU A 194 6.05 -18.77 5.71
C LEU A 194 7.59 -18.80 5.67
N GLU A 195 8.23 -18.25 4.63
CA GLU A 195 9.69 -18.14 4.57
C GLU A 195 10.25 -17.09 5.54
N ASN A 196 9.39 -16.25 6.13
CA ASN A 196 9.81 -15.21 7.08
C ASN A 196 10.90 -14.27 6.53
N ALA A 197 10.86 -14.01 5.23
CA ALA A 197 11.82 -13.12 4.59
C ALA A 197 11.68 -11.69 5.15
N PRO A 198 12.78 -11.03 5.55
CA PRO A 198 12.74 -9.65 5.99
C PRO A 198 12.41 -8.71 4.82
N GLN A 199 11.99 -7.48 5.12
CA GLN A 199 11.70 -6.43 4.12
C GLN A 199 12.98 -5.92 3.45
N PHE A 200 13.66 -6.83 2.78
CA PHE A 200 14.90 -6.63 2.05
C PHE A 200 14.88 -7.43 0.76
N LEU A 201 14.96 -6.74 -0.39
CA LEU A 201 14.93 -7.41 -1.68
C LEU A 201 16.24 -8.16 -1.97
N GLN A 202 16.09 -9.43 -2.31
CA GLN A 202 17.08 -10.24 -2.99
C GLN A 202 16.70 -10.39 -4.47
N ARG A 203 17.61 -10.86 -5.30
CA ARG A 203 17.39 -10.98 -6.74
C ARG A 203 16.12 -11.77 -7.09
N HIS A 204 15.92 -12.92 -6.48
CA HIS A 204 14.74 -13.73 -6.73
C HIS A 204 13.42 -13.07 -6.28
N HIS A 205 13.44 -12.19 -5.27
CA HIS A 205 12.27 -11.40 -4.88
C HIS A 205 11.92 -10.33 -5.92
N HIS A 206 12.95 -9.71 -6.52
CA HIS A 206 12.78 -8.77 -7.63
C HIS A 206 12.22 -9.48 -8.87
N GLU A 207 12.80 -10.64 -9.22
CA GLU A 207 12.34 -11.47 -10.33
C GLU A 207 10.88 -11.91 -10.13
N ALA A 208 10.52 -12.28 -8.89
CA ALA A 208 9.15 -12.62 -8.52
C ALA A 208 8.19 -11.43 -8.70
N ALA A 209 8.54 -10.24 -8.20
CA ALA A 209 7.69 -9.05 -8.33
C ALA A 209 7.51 -8.63 -9.78
N TRP A 210 8.57 -8.75 -10.60
CA TRP A 210 8.51 -8.49 -12.04
C TRP A 210 7.56 -9.46 -12.73
N ALA A 211 7.74 -10.77 -12.53
CA ALA A 211 6.89 -11.81 -13.13
C ALA A 211 5.42 -11.68 -12.69
N LEU A 212 5.16 -11.38 -11.42
CA LEU A 212 3.82 -11.13 -10.90
C LEU A 212 3.15 -9.95 -11.61
N THR A 213 3.86 -8.82 -11.76
CA THR A 213 3.30 -7.64 -12.43
C THR A 213 3.04 -7.88 -13.92
N GLU A 214 3.92 -8.59 -14.61
CA GLU A 214 3.71 -8.98 -16.01
C GLU A 214 2.49 -9.90 -16.16
N THR A 215 2.39 -10.92 -15.31
CA THR A 215 1.28 -11.88 -15.33
C THR A 215 -0.05 -11.20 -15.04
N LEU A 216 -0.12 -10.40 -13.99
CA LEU A 216 -1.32 -9.66 -13.63
C LEU A 216 -1.71 -8.63 -14.70
N GLY A 217 -0.72 -7.97 -15.29
CA GLY A 217 -0.93 -6.95 -16.33
C GLY A 217 -1.55 -7.45 -17.62
N GLN A 218 -1.56 -8.77 -17.86
CA GLN A 218 -2.23 -9.36 -19.02
C GLN A 218 -3.75 -9.12 -18.99
N ASN A 219 -4.34 -9.12 -17.79
CA ASN A 219 -5.79 -8.99 -17.62
C ASN A 219 -6.22 -7.79 -16.76
N LEU A 220 -5.28 -7.17 -16.07
CA LEU A 220 -5.53 -6.07 -15.15
C LEU A 220 -4.80 -4.80 -15.61
N PRO A 221 -5.35 -4.07 -16.59
CA PRO A 221 -4.75 -2.80 -17.01
C PRO A 221 -4.69 -1.83 -15.81
N GLY A 222 -3.53 -1.21 -15.60
CA GLY A 222 -3.30 -0.31 -14.48
C GLY A 222 -2.89 -0.99 -13.16
N VAL A 223 -2.64 -2.30 -13.18
CA VAL A 223 -2.07 -3.00 -12.01
C VAL A 223 -0.62 -2.59 -11.79
N GLY A 224 -0.23 -2.51 -10.51
CA GLY A 224 1.16 -2.32 -10.12
C GLY A 224 1.44 -2.80 -8.70
N LEU A 225 2.73 -2.86 -8.38
CA LEU A 225 3.23 -3.19 -7.04
C LEU A 225 4.14 -2.07 -6.55
N GLY A 226 3.77 -1.44 -5.44
CA GLY A 226 4.64 -0.54 -4.71
C GLY A 226 5.51 -1.29 -3.70
N TYR A 227 6.76 -0.86 -3.52
CA TYR A 227 7.66 -1.42 -2.53
C TYR A 227 8.36 -0.31 -1.74
N ASN A 228 8.41 -0.48 -0.43
CA ASN A 228 9.21 0.35 0.47
C ASN A 228 10.32 -0.51 1.05
N SER A 229 11.58 -0.14 0.84
CA SER A 229 12.68 -0.77 1.55
C SER A 229 12.63 -0.44 3.04
N PHE A 230 13.28 -1.23 3.87
CA PHE A 230 13.46 -0.90 5.28
C PHE A 230 14.20 0.43 5.39
N GLY A 231 13.64 1.39 6.17
CA GLY A 231 14.15 2.77 6.19
C GLY A 231 13.56 3.72 5.14
N ALA A 232 12.66 3.22 4.26
CA ALA A 232 11.90 4.00 3.29
C ALA A 232 10.39 3.95 3.56
N PHE A 233 10.00 4.05 4.85
CA PHE A 233 8.63 3.95 5.34
C PHE A 233 7.97 2.56 5.21
N ALA A 234 8.77 1.48 5.09
CA ALA A 234 8.26 0.16 5.39
C ALA A 234 7.83 0.08 6.85
N SER A 235 6.56 -0.24 7.11
CA SER A 235 6.01 -0.33 8.48
C SER A 235 6.13 -1.73 9.08
N VAL A 236 6.45 -2.74 8.29
CA VAL A 236 6.57 -4.14 8.69
C VAL A 236 7.85 -4.72 8.10
N ASN A 237 8.68 -5.34 8.94
CA ASN A 237 9.89 -6.04 8.50
C ASN A 237 9.59 -7.51 8.15
N HIS A 238 8.69 -7.71 7.23
CA HIS A 238 8.36 -8.98 6.59
C HIS A 238 8.10 -8.68 5.13
N LEU A 239 8.72 -9.38 4.20
CA LEU A 239 8.68 -9.08 2.78
C LEU A 239 7.25 -8.98 2.27
N HIS A 240 6.92 -7.84 1.75
CA HIS A 240 5.62 -7.58 1.13
C HIS A 240 5.73 -6.49 0.09
N PHE A 241 4.80 -6.52 -0.83
CA PHE A 241 4.53 -5.47 -1.81
C PHE A 241 3.13 -4.90 -1.56
N GLN A 242 2.88 -3.75 -2.11
CA GLN A 242 1.58 -3.09 -2.05
C GLN A 242 0.95 -3.12 -3.43
N LEU A 243 0.04 -4.06 -3.64
CA LEU A 243 -0.70 -4.19 -4.89
C LEU A 243 -1.74 -3.08 -4.98
N PHE A 244 -1.85 -2.50 -6.16
CA PHE A 244 -2.88 -1.53 -6.52
C PHE A 244 -3.40 -1.80 -7.93
N LEU A 245 -4.62 -1.33 -8.19
CA LEU A 245 -5.21 -1.32 -9.52
C LEU A 245 -5.79 0.06 -9.78
N ARG A 246 -5.25 0.78 -10.77
CA ARG A 246 -5.63 2.16 -11.07
C ARG A 246 -6.00 2.31 -12.53
N PRO A 247 -7.14 2.96 -12.85
CA PRO A 247 -7.48 3.27 -14.23
C PRO A 247 -6.51 4.30 -14.85
N GLU A 248 -5.99 5.23 -14.05
CA GLU A 248 -5.07 6.27 -14.49
C GLU A 248 -3.64 5.98 -14.02
N PRO A 249 -2.62 6.25 -14.88
CA PRO A 249 -1.23 6.16 -14.47
C PRO A 249 -0.90 7.06 -13.28
N LEU A 250 0.09 6.66 -12.49
CA LEU A 250 0.66 7.51 -11.45
C LEU A 250 1.34 8.74 -12.08
N PRO A 251 1.39 9.89 -11.40
CA PRO A 251 2.12 11.08 -11.87
C PRO A 251 3.57 10.81 -12.29
N LEU A 252 4.25 9.89 -11.61
CA LEU A 252 5.60 9.41 -11.94
C LEU A 252 5.71 8.87 -13.39
N ALA A 253 4.64 8.33 -13.92
CA ALA A 253 4.63 7.72 -15.26
C ALA A 253 4.35 8.73 -16.39
N ASP A 254 4.21 10.02 -16.08
CA ASP A 254 3.98 11.05 -17.11
C ASP A 254 5.15 11.09 -18.11
N PRO A 255 4.88 11.05 -19.43
CA PRO A 255 5.92 11.00 -20.46
C PRO A 255 6.78 12.26 -20.52
N GLY A 256 6.37 13.36 -19.96
CA GLY A 256 7.14 14.61 -19.88
C GLY A 256 8.35 14.52 -18.95
N TRP A 257 8.39 13.56 -18.05
CA TRP A 257 9.54 13.37 -17.15
C TRP A 257 10.75 12.78 -17.87
N ARG A 258 11.95 13.25 -17.50
CA ARG A 258 13.23 12.82 -18.11
C ARG A 258 13.45 11.31 -18.03
N HIS A 259 13.08 10.66 -16.93
CA HIS A 259 13.22 9.22 -16.78
C HIS A 259 12.24 8.40 -17.65
N ASN A 260 11.25 9.06 -18.28
CA ASN A 260 10.35 8.50 -19.28
C ASN A 260 10.65 8.96 -20.70
N GLY A 261 11.77 9.66 -20.92
CA GLY A 261 12.20 10.17 -22.23
C GLY A 261 11.80 11.61 -22.53
N GLY A 262 11.15 12.31 -21.61
CA GLY A 262 10.86 13.76 -21.72
C GLY A 262 12.03 14.65 -21.26
N ASP A 263 11.79 15.94 -21.25
CA ASP A 263 12.81 16.96 -20.93
C ASP A 263 12.75 17.44 -19.47
N THR A 264 11.63 17.28 -18.80
CA THR A 264 11.42 17.81 -17.45
C THR A 264 12.08 16.92 -16.40
N PRO A 265 12.95 17.45 -15.52
CA PRO A 265 13.51 16.68 -14.42
C PRO A 265 12.42 16.35 -13.38
N TYR A 266 12.41 15.12 -12.88
CA TYR A 266 11.58 14.75 -11.73
C TYR A 266 12.18 15.37 -10.46
N PRO A 267 11.38 15.70 -9.42
CA PRO A 267 11.89 16.40 -8.23
C PRO A 267 12.90 15.61 -7.39
N ILE A 268 12.97 14.30 -7.57
CA ILE A 268 13.91 13.39 -6.90
C ILE A 268 14.53 12.47 -7.94
N ALA A 269 15.72 11.94 -7.68
CA ALA A 269 16.34 10.94 -8.52
C ALA A 269 15.38 9.78 -8.77
N CYS A 270 15.08 9.54 -10.04
CA CYS A 270 14.23 8.43 -10.47
C CYS A 270 14.79 7.84 -11.76
N VAL A 271 14.90 6.52 -11.81
CA VAL A 271 15.30 5.78 -13.00
C VAL A 271 14.21 4.78 -13.36
N ALA A 272 13.82 4.79 -14.63
CA ALA A 272 12.90 3.80 -15.19
C ALA A 272 13.70 2.69 -15.90
N PHE A 273 13.32 1.45 -15.66
CA PHE A 273 13.94 0.27 -16.26
C PHE A 273 12.87 -0.54 -16.99
N ASP A 274 13.14 -0.88 -18.25
CA ASP A 274 12.29 -1.75 -19.07
C ASP A 274 12.87 -3.17 -19.18
N ALA A 275 13.92 -3.48 -18.40
CA ALA A 275 14.58 -4.78 -18.39
C ALA A 275 14.95 -5.21 -16.96
N LEU A 276 14.70 -6.48 -16.66
CA LEU A 276 14.87 -7.10 -15.34
C LEU A 276 16.33 -6.99 -14.82
N GLY A 277 17.32 -7.33 -15.65
CA GLY A 277 18.73 -7.35 -15.23
C GLY A 277 19.27 -5.99 -14.81
N PRO A 278 19.21 -4.95 -15.66
CA PRO A 278 19.62 -3.60 -15.30
C PRO A 278 18.88 -3.03 -14.08
N ALA A 279 17.60 -3.37 -13.93
CA ALA A 279 16.83 -2.99 -12.75
C ALA A 279 17.38 -3.62 -11.46
N TRP A 280 17.71 -4.91 -11.50
CA TRP A 280 18.35 -5.59 -10.39
C TRP A 280 19.71 -5.00 -10.05
N ASP A 281 20.55 -4.73 -11.06
CA ASP A 281 21.88 -4.16 -10.84
C ASP A 281 21.81 -2.79 -10.12
N ALA A 282 20.79 -1.99 -10.42
CA ALA A 282 20.53 -0.75 -9.69
C ALA A 282 20.12 -1.00 -8.24
N ILE A 283 19.19 -1.92 -7.99
CA ILE A 283 18.74 -2.30 -6.64
C ILE A 283 19.92 -2.86 -5.82
N ALA A 284 20.76 -3.71 -6.43
CA ALA A 284 21.92 -4.31 -5.77
C ALA A 284 22.92 -3.23 -5.30
N ARG A 285 23.22 -2.24 -6.16
CA ARG A 285 24.07 -1.10 -5.77
C ARG A 285 23.49 -0.28 -4.61
N LEU A 286 22.17 -0.05 -4.58
CA LEU A 286 21.51 0.64 -3.47
C LEU A 286 21.61 -0.19 -2.17
N ASN A 287 21.47 -1.50 -2.27
CA ASN A 287 21.61 -2.41 -1.15
C ASN A 287 23.05 -2.43 -0.60
N GLU A 288 24.05 -2.46 -1.47
CA GLU A 288 25.47 -2.38 -1.12
C GLU A 288 25.84 -1.04 -0.49
N GLY A 289 25.34 0.06 -1.05
CA GLY A 289 25.53 1.42 -0.54
C GLY A 289 24.69 1.75 0.69
N VAL A 290 23.86 0.82 1.19
CA VAL A 290 22.94 1.03 2.33
C VAL A 290 22.00 2.23 2.11
N VAL A 291 21.66 2.52 0.85
CA VAL A 291 20.72 3.57 0.46
C VAL A 291 19.29 3.05 0.55
N SER A 292 18.41 3.80 1.20
CA SER A 292 16.97 3.50 1.21
C SER A 292 16.34 3.86 -0.13
N TYR A 293 15.34 3.08 -0.55
CA TYR A 293 14.68 3.28 -1.84
C TYR A 293 13.21 2.86 -1.81
N ASN A 294 12.43 3.44 -2.71
CA ASN A 294 11.10 2.97 -3.05
C ASN A 294 11.08 2.50 -4.49
N LEU A 295 10.22 1.51 -4.78
CA LEU A 295 10.05 0.97 -6.12
C LEU A 295 8.57 0.99 -6.50
N VAL A 296 8.32 1.20 -7.79
CA VAL A 296 7.00 1.00 -8.39
C VAL A 296 7.16 0.09 -9.59
N TYR A 297 6.65 -1.13 -9.47
CA TYR A 297 6.57 -2.08 -10.57
C TYR A 297 5.24 -1.86 -11.31
N THR A 298 5.33 -1.78 -12.62
CA THR A 298 4.21 -1.84 -13.53
C THR A 298 4.51 -2.91 -14.59
N PRO A 299 3.56 -3.40 -15.38
CA PRO A 299 3.85 -4.37 -16.40
C PRO A 299 5.00 -3.90 -17.32
N LYS A 300 6.09 -4.68 -17.39
CA LYS A 300 7.30 -4.43 -18.20
C LYS A 300 8.12 -3.19 -17.81
N ARG A 301 7.86 -2.55 -16.66
CA ARG A 301 8.61 -1.37 -16.21
C ARG A 301 8.75 -1.30 -14.70
N LEU A 302 9.94 -0.93 -14.25
CA LEU A 302 10.22 -0.60 -12.86
C LEU A 302 10.69 0.85 -12.76
N TYR A 303 10.10 1.60 -11.83
CA TYR A 303 10.62 2.88 -11.36
C TYR A 303 11.38 2.67 -10.06
N CYS A 304 12.64 3.10 -10.02
CA CYS A 304 13.51 3.02 -8.85
C CYS A 304 13.80 4.44 -8.34
N ILE A 305 13.46 4.69 -7.08
CA ILE A 305 13.56 6.01 -6.45
C ILE A 305 14.47 5.88 -5.21
N PRO A 306 15.78 6.12 -5.34
CA PRO A 306 16.67 6.26 -4.19
C PRO A 306 16.23 7.43 -3.33
N ARG A 307 16.40 7.32 -2.01
CA ARG A 307 15.92 8.36 -1.13
C ARG A 307 16.70 8.46 0.18
N ARG A 308 16.57 9.59 0.86
CA ARG A 308 17.01 9.74 2.25
C ARG A 308 16.27 8.74 3.14
N ARG A 309 17.00 8.22 4.12
CA ARG A 309 16.42 7.34 5.12
C ARG A 309 15.39 8.08 5.96
N GLN A 310 14.27 7.40 6.28
CA GLN A 310 13.27 7.96 7.19
C GLN A 310 13.91 8.32 8.54
N GLY A 311 13.49 9.45 9.12
CA GLY A 311 14.05 9.98 10.36
C GLY A 311 15.35 10.79 10.21
N THR A 312 15.97 10.83 9.02
CA THR A 312 17.14 11.71 8.76
C THR A 312 16.75 13.07 8.17
N TYR A 313 15.47 13.27 7.92
CA TYR A 313 14.87 14.52 7.47
C TYR A 313 13.42 14.58 7.96
N ALA A 314 12.84 15.79 8.00
CA ALA A 314 11.45 15.99 8.38
C ALA A 314 10.58 16.11 7.11
N PRO A 315 9.62 15.21 6.87
CA PRO A 315 8.59 15.43 5.86
C PRO A 315 7.77 16.68 6.23
N PRO A 316 7.11 17.32 5.25
CA PRO A 316 6.19 18.41 5.54
C PRO A 316 5.12 18.02 6.56
N PRO A 317 4.68 18.93 7.44
CA PRO A 317 3.71 18.61 8.51
C PRO A 317 2.37 18.06 7.99
N TRP A 318 2.00 18.43 6.77
CA TRP A 318 0.77 17.97 6.13
C TRP A 318 0.89 16.56 5.51
N CYS A 319 2.10 16.00 5.43
CA CYS A 319 2.38 14.69 4.86
C CYS A 319 2.59 13.67 6.00
N GLY A 320 1.74 12.65 6.08
CA GLY A 320 1.83 11.60 7.10
C GLY A 320 3.01 10.63 6.94
N GLY A 321 3.90 10.90 6.01
CA GLY A 321 5.06 10.09 5.62
C GLY A 321 5.24 10.15 4.11
N GLN A 322 6.44 9.82 3.63
CA GLN A 322 6.75 9.80 2.21
C GLN A 322 7.14 8.38 1.80
N ALA A 323 6.14 7.52 1.62
CA ALA A 323 6.30 6.18 1.10
C ALA A 323 6.37 6.19 -0.45
N TRP A 324 6.33 5.03 -1.08
CA TRP A 324 6.40 4.93 -2.53
C TRP A 324 5.35 5.77 -3.27
N TYR A 325 4.14 5.89 -2.71
CA TYR A 325 3.04 6.59 -3.37
C TYR A 325 3.25 8.09 -3.40
N GLU A 326 3.69 8.67 -2.29
CA GLU A 326 4.02 10.09 -2.23
C GLU A 326 5.19 10.44 -3.14
N LEU A 327 6.22 9.58 -3.20
CA LEU A 327 7.34 9.78 -4.13
C LEU A 327 6.98 9.49 -5.59
N ALA A 328 5.90 8.76 -5.85
CA ALA A 328 5.33 8.60 -7.19
C ALA A 328 4.37 9.75 -7.59
N GLY A 329 4.24 10.77 -6.77
CA GLY A 329 3.47 11.99 -7.06
C GLY A 329 2.02 11.97 -6.58
N GLY A 330 1.63 10.96 -5.77
CA GLY A 330 0.33 10.92 -5.11
C GLY A 330 0.44 11.38 -3.67
N VAL A 331 -0.21 12.45 -3.29
CA VAL A 331 -0.14 13.04 -1.95
C VAL A 331 -1.40 12.74 -1.16
N VAL A 332 -1.24 12.30 0.08
CA VAL A 332 -2.36 12.05 0.99
C VAL A 332 -2.43 13.16 2.04
N THR A 333 -3.56 13.85 2.11
CA THR A 333 -3.87 14.89 3.10
C THR A 333 -4.97 14.40 4.04
N PHE A 334 -5.01 14.98 5.24
CA PHE A 334 -5.93 14.55 6.31
C PHE A 334 -6.95 15.62 6.71
N THR A 335 -6.76 16.86 6.26
CA THR A 335 -7.68 17.98 6.50
C THR A 335 -8.13 18.60 5.18
N ALA A 336 -9.35 19.12 5.16
CA ALA A 336 -9.87 19.81 3.98
C ALA A 336 -9.06 21.06 3.63
N GLU A 337 -8.61 21.81 4.66
CA GLU A 337 -7.76 22.99 4.46
C GLU A 337 -6.47 22.65 3.70
N THR A 338 -5.78 21.58 4.11
CA THR A 338 -4.57 21.13 3.39
C THR A 338 -4.93 20.65 1.98
N PHE A 339 -6.01 19.85 1.87
CA PHE A 339 -6.43 19.33 0.57
C PHE A 339 -6.69 20.46 -0.42
N ASP A 340 -7.42 21.51 -0.04
CA ASP A 340 -7.78 22.62 -0.90
C ASP A 340 -6.62 23.58 -1.16
N GLY A 341 -5.79 23.82 -0.14
CA GLY A 341 -4.73 24.82 -0.16
C GLY A 341 -3.42 24.37 -0.82
N LEU A 342 -3.17 23.06 -0.99
CA LEU A 342 -1.89 22.55 -1.48
C LEU A 342 -1.64 22.97 -2.94
N ALA A 343 -0.48 23.57 -3.20
CA ALA A 343 -0.05 23.98 -4.53
C ALA A 343 0.99 23.00 -5.12
N SER A 344 1.17 23.04 -6.44
CA SER A 344 2.12 22.17 -7.15
C SER A 344 3.56 22.32 -6.65
N GLN A 345 3.96 23.53 -6.32
CA GLN A 345 5.30 23.83 -5.80
C GLN A 345 5.55 23.20 -4.42
N ASP A 346 4.52 23.10 -3.57
CA ASP A 346 4.64 22.48 -2.24
C ASP A 346 4.90 20.98 -2.35
N ILE A 347 4.19 20.34 -3.29
CA ILE A 347 4.35 18.91 -3.58
C ILE A 347 5.73 18.64 -4.17
N HIS A 348 6.16 19.47 -5.14
CA HIS A 348 7.49 19.40 -5.73
C HIS A 348 8.58 19.48 -4.66
N ALA A 349 8.50 20.50 -3.80
CA ALA A 349 9.47 20.71 -2.71
C ALA A 349 9.48 19.55 -1.71
N ALA A 350 8.30 19.00 -1.41
CA ALA A 350 8.18 17.85 -0.52
C ALA A 350 8.87 16.59 -1.08
N ILE A 351 8.68 16.31 -2.37
CA ILE A 351 9.33 15.16 -3.04
C ILE A 351 10.86 15.41 -3.08
N ALA A 352 11.30 16.60 -3.45
CA ALA A 352 12.71 16.97 -3.51
C ALA A 352 13.42 16.87 -2.15
N ALA A 353 12.73 17.14 -1.04
CA ALA A 353 13.29 17.01 0.31
C ALA A 353 13.73 15.58 0.66
N ALA A 354 13.21 14.58 -0.05
CA ALA A 354 13.58 13.17 0.14
C ALA A 354 14.82 12.77 -0.69
N GLU A 355 15.39 13.65 -1.53
CA GLU A 355 16.57 13.37 -2.34
C GLU A 355 17.74 12.88 -1.47
N PRO A 356 18.45 11.80 -1.83
CA PRO A 356 19.67 11.40 -1.15
C PRO A 356 20.66 12.58 -1.10
N GLY A 357 21.32 12.75 0.03
CA GLY A 357 22.45 13.69 0.08
C GLY A 357 23.59 13.24 -0.85
N PRO A 358 24.47 14.18 -1.22
CA PRO A 358 25.64 13.88 -2.04
C PRO A 358 26.60 12.90 -1.39
#